data_1ec1333213740d6959e251cafcaced36
#
_entry.id   1ec1333213740d6959e251cafcaced36
#
_cell.length_a   1.000
_cell.length_b   1.000
_cell.length_c   1.000
_cell.angle_alpha   90.00
_cell.angle_beta   90.00
_cell.angle_gamma   90.00
#
_symmetry.space_group_name_H-M   'P 1'
#
loop_
_entity.id
_entity.type
_entity.pdbx_description
1 polymer ?
#
loop_
_entity_poly.entity_id
_entity_poly.type
_entity_poly.pdbx_seq_one_letter_code
_entity_poly.pdbx_strand_id
1 'polypeptide(L)'
;MARNIGVRAANVDALTEFNRSKVIQAIYRRGVCSRAQIARAVGMTSAGITKIIAQLLELGIVVEDGELRGLGGRRSIAVRLNADRYRVIGVKFGRGRTEIGVFTLMGTFVRKESDGYVYWDVPLDADVDDMVRRVKDWIRARVERDPAIAAIGVAVPGPYLKHDGHAVLVTNMESW
;
A
#
# COMPACT_ATOMS: atom_id res chain seq x y z
N MET A 1 11.34 37.36 9.68
CA MET A 1 10.44 36.98 8.54
C MET A 1 10.70 35.62 7.91
N ALA A 2 11.47 34.71 8.54
CA ALA A 2 11.92 33.43 7.94
C ALA A 2 11.12 32.17 8.38
N ARG A 3 10.12 32.28 9.27
CA ARG A 3 9.39 31.13 9.85
C ARG A 3 8.20 30.60 9.01
N ASN A 4 7.77 31.32 7.96
CA ASN A 4 6.52 30.97 7.25
C ASN A 4 6.72 30.16 5.96
N ILE A 5 7.97 30.00 5.47
CA ILE A 5 8.25 29.29 4.21
C ILE A 5 8.27 27.78 4.45
N GLY A 6 8.82 27.29 5.55
CA GLY A 6 8.91 25.87 5.86
C GLY A 6 7.54 25.21 6.12
N VAL A 7 6.64 25.91 6.81
CA VAL A 7 5.27 25.39 7.12
C VAL A 7 4.40 25.36 5.86
N ARG A 8 4.54 26.32 4.93
CA ARG A 8 3.82 26.31 3.66
C ARG A 8 4.31 25.19 2.73
N ALA A 9 5.61 24.95 2.65
CA ALA A 9 6.18 23.87 1.83
C ALA A 9 5.72 22.49 2.36
N ALA A 10 5.81 22.24 3.64
CA ALA A 10 5.34 21.00 4.26
C ALA A 10 3.83 20.75 4.03
N ASN A 11 3.00 21.78 4.06
CA ASN A 11 1.58 21.67 3.76
C ASN A 11 1.29 21.39 2.27
N VAL A 12 2.08 21.95 1.35
CA VAL A 12 1.93 21.70 -0.10
C VAL A 12 2.35 20.27 -0.45
N ASP A 13 3.44 19.79 0.14
CA ASP A 13 3.91 18.41 -0.07
C ASP A 13 2.90 17.40 0.49
N ALA A 14 2.40 17.62 1.70
CA ALA A 14 1.37 16.77 2.31
C ALA A 14 0.07 16.74 1.48
N LEU A 15 -0.36 17.90 0.94
CA LEU A 15 -1.52 17.99 0.05
C LEU A 15 -1.28 17.25 -1.27
N THR A 16 -0.08 17.34 -1.80
CA THR A 16 0.31 16.64 -3.03
C THR A 16 0.31 15.14 -2.84
N GLU A 17 0.87 14.64 -1.75
CA GLU A 17 0.85 13.22 -1.39
C GLU A 17 -0.57 12.70 -1.14
N PHE A 18 -1.39 13.47 -0.43
CA PHE A 18 -2.80 13.14 -0.23
C PHE A 18 -3.57 13.02 -1.55
N ASN A 19 -3.34 13.94 -2.48
CA ASN A 19 -3.97 13.91 -3.79
C ASN A 19 -3.48 12.72 -4.64
N ARG A 20 -2.18 12.37 -4.60
CA ARG A 20 -1.65 11.15 -5.23
C ARG A 20 -2.31 9.90 -4.66
N SER A 21 -2.42 9.81 -3.36
CA SER A 21 -3.05 8.67 -2.67
C SER A 21 -4.50 8.49 -3.12
N LYS A 22 -5.29 9.58 -3.20
CA LYS A 22 -6.66 9.55 -3.73
C LYS A 22 -6.74 9.04 -5.16
N VAL A 23 -5.83 9.47 -6.02
CA VAL A 23 -5.76 9.04 -7.42
C VAL A 23 -5.43 7.55 -7.51
N ILE A 24 -4.41 7.09 -6.77
CA ILE A 24 -4.03 5.67 -6.72
C ILE A 24 -5.20 4.81 -6.22
N GLN A 25 -5.88 5.22 -5.15
CA GLN A 25 -7.05 4.51 -4.62
C GLN A 25 -8.21 4.46 -5.63
N ALA A 26 -8.43 5.53 -6.39
CA ALA A 26 -9.47 5.55 -7.42
C ALA A 26 -9.15 4.57 -8.56
N ILE A 27 -7.88 4.49 -8.98
CA ILE A 27 -7.42 3.52 -9.98
C ILE A 27 -7.52 2.09 -9.42
N TYR A 28 -7.06 1.87 -8.19
CA TYR A 28 -7.15 0.56 -7.53
C TYR A 28 -8.58 0.00 -7.51
N ARG A 29 -9.55 0.83 -7.12
CA ARG A 29 -10.96 0.41 -7.02
C ARG A 29 -11.64 0.19 -8.37
N ARG A 30 -11.20 0.89 -9.43
CA ARG A 30 -11.82 0.86 -10.76
C ARG A 30 -11.14 -0.10 -11.72
N GLY A 31 -9.90 -0.48 -11.44
CA GLY A 31 -9.06 -1.20 -12.39
C GLY A 31 -8.63 -0.30 -13.55
N VAL A 32 -9.01 -0.66 -14.79
CA VAL A 32 -8.69 0.11 -15.99
C VAL A 32 -9.65 1.30 -16.12
N CYS A 33 -9.13 2.51 -16.21
CA CYS A 33 -9.96 3.73 -16.28
C CYS A 33 -9.27 4.88 -17.03
N SER A 34 -10.06 5.85 -17.51
CA SER A 34 -9.54 7.06 -18.15
C SER A 34 -9.25 8.17 -17.14
N ARG A 35 -8.37 9.13 -17.53
CA ARG A 35 -8.08 10.32 -16.72
C ARG A 35 -9.35 11.10 -16.36
N ALA A 36 -10.33 11.19 -17.27
CA ALA A 36 -11.61 11.85 -17.01
C ALA A 36 -12.47 11.12 -15.96
N GLN A 37 -12.43 9.78 -15.97
CA GLN A 37 -13.14 8.99 -14.95
C GLN A 37 -12.48 9.16 -13.57
N ILE A 38 -11.15 9.21 -13.52
CA ILE A 38 -10.42 9.48 -12.28
C ILE A 38 -10.75 10.89 -11.76
N ALA A 39 -10.69 11.90 -12.63
CA ALA A 39 -11.01 13.29 -12.27
C ALA A 39 -12.37 13.42 -11.59
N ARG A 40 -13.39 12.80 -12.20
CA ARG A 40 -14.75 12.77 -11.63
C ARG A 40 -14.83 12.04 -10.31
N ALA A 41 -14.09 10.92 -10.18
CA ALA A 41 -14.13 10.10 -8.98
C ALA A 41 -13.51 10.78 -7.75
N VAL A 42 -12.47 11.58 -7.96
CA VAL A 42 -11.73 12.25 -6.87
C VAL A 42 -12.09 13.72 -6.69
N GLY A 43 -12.92 14.28 -7.57
CA GLY A 43 -13.33 15.69 -7.52
C GLY A 43 -12.20 16.66 -7.86
N MET A 44 -11.29 16.30 -8.77
CA MET A 44 -10.15 17.12 -9.17
C MET A 44 -10.28 17.60 -10.62
N THR A 45 -9.57 18.67 -10.95
CA THR A 45 -9.50 19.20 -12.32
C THR A 45 -8.76 18.23 -13.25
N SER A 46 -9.11 18.23 -14.53
CA SER A 46 -8.42 17.42 -15.55
C SER A 46 -6.92 17.72 -15.64
N ALA A 47 -6.52 18.99 -15.48
CA ALA A 47 -5.12 19.39 -15.46
C ALA A 47 -4.37 18.81 -14.25
N GLY A 48 -4.97 18.85 -13.06
CA GLY A 48 -4.40 18.26 -11.85
C GLY A 48 -4.20 16.75 -11.98
N ILE A 49 -5.21 16.04 -12.51
CA ILE A 49 -5.11 14.61 -12.77
C ILE A 49 -4.03 14.28 -13.81
N THR A 50 -3.94 15.06 -14.89
CA THR A 50 -2.93 14.85 -15.92
C THR A 50 -1.51 14.93 -15.33
N LYS A 51 -1.26 15.94 -14.47
CA LYS A 51 0.03 16.11 -13.79
C LYS A 51 0.35 14.92 -12.85
N ILE A 52 -0.63 14.50 -12.05
CA ILE A 52 -0.44 13.37 -11.12
C ILE A 52 -0.20 12.06 -11.90
N ILE A 53 -1.00 11.80 -12.93
CA ILE A 53 -0.83 10.59 -13.76
C ILE A 53 0.52 10.59 -14.46
N ALA A 54 1.01 11.72 -14.97
CA ALA A 54 2.34 11.80 -15.59
C ALA A 54 3.44 11.39 -14.57
N GLN A 55 3.37 11.89 -13.34
CA GLN A 55 4.31 11.51 -12.28
C GLN A 55 4.21 10.02 -11.92
N LEU A 56 3.00 9.47 -11.86
CA LEU A 56 2.81 8.04 -11.54
C LEU A 56 3.28 7.12 -12.68
N LEU A 57 3.18 7.56 -13.93
CA LEU A 57 3.76 6.86 -15.11
C LEU A 57 5.28 6.87 -15.05
N GLU A 58 5.89 8.02 -14.76
CA GLU A 58 7.35 8.16 -14.61
C GLU A 58 7.90 7.24 -13.49
N LEU A 59 7.19 7.14 -12.37
CA LEU A 59 7.52 6.23 -11.27
C LEU A 59 7.21 4.76 -11.60
N GLY A 60 6.54 4.47 -12.71
CA GLY A 60 6.11 3.13 -13.09
C GLY A 60 5.02 2.54 -12.19
N ILE A 61 4.35 3.36 -11.35
CA ILE A 61 3.23 2.92 -10.48
C ILE A 61 1.96 2.69 -11.32
N VAL A 62 1.80 3.46 -12.39
CA VAL A 62 0.70 3.38 -13.34
C VAL A 62 1.26 3.07 -14.71
N VAL A 63 0.50 2.36 -15.53
CA VAL A 63 0.81 2.10 -16.95
C VAL A 63 -0.40 2.46 -17.80
N GLU A 64 -0.14 2.82 -19.07
CA GLU A 64 -1.19 2.95 -20.07
C GLU A 64 -1.64 1.57 -20.53
N ASP A 65 -2.95 1.39 -20.69
CA ASP A 65 -3.59 0.10 -21.00
C ASP A 65 -4.58 0.24 -22.16
N GLY A 66 -4.06 0.66 -23.30
CA GLY A 66 -4.82 0.81 -24.53
C GLY A 66 -5.81 1.98 -24.52
N GLU A 67 -6.87 1.85 -25.30
CA GLU A 67 -7.90 2.88 -25.49
C GLU A 67 -9.24 2.44 -24.89
N LEU A 68 -9.88 3.35 -24.16
CA LEU A 68 -11.28 3.22 -23.74
C LEU A 68 -12.19 4.05 -24.65
N ARG A 69 -13.30 3.46 -25.08
CA ARG A 69 -14.39 4.21 -25.71
C ARG A 69 -15.21 4.90 -24.62
N GLY A 70 -15.17 6.23 -24.56
CA GLY A 70 -16.00 7.03 -23.66
C GLY A 70 -17.44 7.16 -24.15
N LEU A 71 -18.31 7.65 -23.27
CA LEU A 71 -19.67 8.10 -23.65
C LEU A 71 -19.53 9.18 -24.74
N GLY A 72 -20.16 8.95 -25.90
CA GLY A 72 -20.07 9.85 -27.06
C GLY A 72 -18.97 9.52 -28.07
N GLY A 73 -18.37 8.29 -28.02
CA GLY A 73 -17.45 7.82 -29.06
C GLY A 73 -16.02 8.38 -29.00
N ARG A 74 -15.71 9.30 -28.06
CA ARG A 74 -14.36 9.85 -27.92
C ARG A 74 -13.43 8.83 -27.33
N ARG A 75 -12.35 8.53 -28.04
CA ARG A 75 -11.26 7.64 -27.55
C ARG A 75 -10.49 8.36 -26.43
N SER A 76 -10.16 7.63 -25.40
CA SER A 76 -9.32 8.11 -24.29
C SER A 76 -8.34 7.04 -23.89
N ILE A 77 -7.09 7.45 -23.60
CA ILE A 77 -6.06 6.53 -23.12
C ILE A 77 -6.49 6.02 -21.74
N ALA A 78 -6.51 4.70 -21.62
CA ALA A 78 -6.74 4.00 -20.36
C ALA A 78 -5.48 3.95 -19.52
N VAL A 79 -5.64 3.98 -18.22
CA VAL A 79 -4.56 3.76 -17.25
C VAL A 79 -4.97 2.71 -16.22
N ARG A 80 -4.02 1.95 -15.75
CA ARG A 80 -4.19 1.01 -14.62
C ARG A 80 -2.97 1.03 -13.72
N LEU A 81 -3.08 0.45 -12.53
CA LEU A 81 -1.91 0.21 -11.69
C LEU A 81 -0.99 -0.84 -12.35
N ASN A 82 0.31 -0.61 -12.21
CA ASN A 82 1.33 -1.58 -12.59
C ASN A 82 1.51 -2.58 -11.43
N ALA A 83 0.75 -3.66 -11.46
CA ALA A 83 0.72 -4.65 -10.39
C ALA A 83 2.11 -5.26 -10.10
N ASP A 84 2.94 -5.40 -11.13
CA ASP A 84 4.20 -6.14 -11.05
C ASP A 84 5.42 -5.25 -10.71
N ARG A 85 5.25 -3.92 -10.73
CA ARG A 85 6.37 -2.97 -10.51
C ARG A 85 6.84 -2.95 -9.07
N TYR A 86 5.89 -2.97 -8.13
CA TYR A 86 6.17 -2.94 -6.71
C TYR A 86 5.45 -4.07 -5.98
N ARG A 87 6.07 -4.50 -4.89
CA ARG A 87 5.54 -5.53 -4.00
C ARG A 87 5.39 -4.97 -2.60
N VAL A 88 4.52 -5.58 -1.82
CA VAL A 88 4.32 -5.25 -0.42
C VAL A 88 4.41 -6.52 0.41
N ILE A 89 5.00 -6.42 1.59
CA ILE A 89 4.94 -7.50 2.58
C ILE A 89 3.72 -7.26 3.46
N GLY A 90 2.87 -8.26 3.60
CA GLY A 90 1.78 -8.29 4.57
C GLY A 90 2.14 -9.19 5.75
N VAL A 91 2.03 -8.69 6.97
CA VAL A 91 2.19 -9.45 8.21
C VAL A 91 0.86 -9.41 8.95
N LYS A 92 0.39 -10.56 9.40
CA LYS A 92 -0.79 -10.66 10.24
C LYS A 92 -0.42 -11.43 11.50
N PHE A 93 -0.36 -10.73 12.61
CA PHE A 93 -0.32 -11.35 13.92
C PHE A 93 -1.74 -11.77 14.30
N GLY A 94 -1.90 -13.01 14.71
CA GLY A 94 -3.20 -13.56 15.08
C GLY A 94 -3.09 -14.47 16.30
N ARG A 95 -4.22 -14.79 16.89
CA ARG A 95 -4.26 -15.80 17.96
C ARG A 95 -3.88 -17.16 17.40
N GLY A 96 -2.84 -17.76 17.95
CA GLY A 96 -2.40 -19.08 17.57
C GLY A 96 -1.65 -19.16 16.24
N ARG A 97 -1.56 -18.07 15.46
CA ARG A 97 -0.84 -18.06 14.19
C ARG A 97 -0.39 -16.67 13.77
N THR A 98 0.85 -16.58 13.30
CA THR A 98 1.38 -15.42 12.58
C THR A 98 1.56 -15.79 11.12
N GLU A 99 1.07 -14.94 10.24
CA GLU A 99 1.12 -15.10 8.77
C GLU A 99 1.90 -13.96 8.15
N ILE A 100 2.75 -14.28 7.18
CA ILE A 100 3.52 -13.27 6.43
C ILE A 100 3.61 -13.68 4.97
N GLY A 101 3.50 -12.71 4.05
CA GLY A 101 3.58 -12.99 2.63
C GLY A 101 3.93 -11.76 1.80
N VAL A 102 4.33 -12.02 0.54
CA VAL A 102 4.62 -10.99 -0.46
C VAL A 102 3.44 -10.90 -1.42
N PHE A 103 2.97 -9.68 -1.64
CA PHE A 103 1.82 -9.36 -2.49
C PHE A 103 2.20 -8.33 -3.55
N THR A 104 1.50 -8.37 -4.68
CA THR A 104 1.51 -7.29 -5.67
C THR A 104 0.78 -6.06 -5.13
N LEU A 105 0.91 -4.92 -5.81
CA LEU A 105 0.12 -3.72 -5.48
C LEU A 105 -1.41 -3.95 -5.56
N MET A 106 -1.85 -4.96 -6.29
CA MET A 106 -3.27 -5.34 -6.38
C MET A 106 -3.72 -6.28 -5.26
N GLY A 107 -2.85 -6.58 -4.30
CA GLY A 107 -3.16 -7.52 -3.22
C GLY A 107 -3.18 -8.98 -3.64
N THR A 108 -2.72 -9.29 -4.85
CA THR A 108 -2.58 -10.67 -5.31
C THR A 108 -1.30 -11.26 -4.74
N PHE A 109 -1.41 -12.44 -4.20
CA PHE A 109 -0.27 -13.16 -3.63
C PHE A 109 0.75 -13.52 -4.71
N VAL A 110 2.03 -13.29 -4.43
CA VAL A 110 3.13 -13.63 -5.36
C VAL A 110 3.54 -15.10 -5.15
N ARG A 111 3.00 -15.99 -5.98
CA ARG A 111 3.20 -17.45 -5.88
C ARG A 111 4.50 -17.99 -6.46
N LYS A 112 5.32 -17.14 -7.09
CA LYS A 112 6.49 -17.61 -7.87
C LYS A 112 7.65 -18.16 -7.02
N GLU A 113 7.60 -17.99 -5.72
CA GLU A 113 8.63 -18.47 -4.81
C GLU A 113 7.98 -19.36 -3.75
N SER A 114 8.53 -20.55 -3.52
CA SER A 114 8.05 -21.51 -2.51
C SER A 114 7.99 -20.96 -1.09
N ASP A 115 8.70 -19.87 -0.83
CA ASP A 115 8.83 -19.18 0.44
C ASP A 115 8.23 -17.75 0.43
N GLY A 116 7.43 -17.40 -0.59
CA GLY A 116 6.71 -16.12 -0.67
C GLY A 116 5.61 -15.94 0.38
N TYR A 117 5.18 -17.01 1.01
CA TYR A 117 4.23 -17.01 2.11
C TYR A 117 4.65 -18.04 3.16
N VAL A 118 4.67 -17.61 4.42
CA VAL A 118 4.99 -18.47 5.58
C VAL A 118 3.99 -18.17 6.67
N TYR A 119 3.68 -19.18 7.47
CA TYR A 119 2.99 -19.01 8.73
C TYR A 119 3.71 -19.77 9.84
N TRP A 120 3.55 -19.30 11.05
CA TRP A 120 4.02 -19.97 12.25
C TRP A 120 2.85 -20.13 13.21
N ASP A 121 2.66 -21.33 13.72
CA ASP A 121 1.76 -21.53 14.83
C ASP A 121 2.41 -20.93 16.09
N VAL A 122 1.63 -20.17 16.83
CA VAL A 122 2.07 -19.37 17.98
C VAL A 122 1.39 -19.93 19.22
N PRO A 123 2.09 -20.63 20.09
CA PRO A 123 1.56 -21.04 21.39
C PRO A 123 1.05 -19.83 22.19
N LEU A 124 0.07 -20.04 23.07
CA LEU A 124 -0.52 -18.97 23.88
C LEU A 124 0.48 -18.33 24.85
N ASP A 125 1.50 -19.08 25.23
CA ASP A 125 2.61 -18.68 26.09
C ASP A 125 3.87 -18.26 25.31
N ALA A 126 3.76 -18.07 23.99
CA ALA A 126 4.89 -17.71 23.17
C ALA A 126 5.43 -16.32 23.54
N ASP A 127 6.75 -16.19 23.53
CA ASP A 127 7.43 -14.91 23.66
C ASP A 127 7.16 -14.03 22.42
N VAL A 128 6.52 -12.91 22.66
CA VAL A 128 6.20 -11.91 21.61
C VAL A 128 7.47 -11.37 20.98
N ASP A 129 8.52 -11.11 21.73
CA ASP A 129 9.79 -10.59 21.22
C ASP A 129 10.46 -11.59 20.29
N ASP A 130 10.38 -12.89 20.59
CA ASP A 130 10.87 -13.93 19.68
C ASP A 130 10.09 -13.96 18.37
N MET A 131 8.76 -13.86 18.42
CA MET A 131 7.93 -13.82 17.23
C MET A 131 8.22 -12.57 16.38
N VAL A 132 8.33 -11.40 17.00
CA VAL A 132 8.68 -10.16 16.32
C VAL A 132 10.08 -10.25 15.68
N ARG A 133 11.03 -10.88 16.36
CA ARG A 133 12.38 -11.12 15.83
C ARG A 133 12.33 -11.99 14.58
N ARG A 134 11.63 -13.11 14.60
CA ARG A 134 11.41 -14.00 13.44
C ARG A 134 10.80 -13.29 12.25
N VAL A 135 9.77 -12.47 12.49
CA VAL A 135 9.14 -11.64 11.45
C VAL A 135 10.15 -10.64 10.88
N LYS A 136 10.92 -9.94 11.72
CA LYS A 136 11.95 -8.99 11.28
C LYS A 136 13.03 -9.66 10.43
N ASP A 137 13.50 -10.82 10.83
CA ASP A 137 14.53 -11.56 10.09
C ASP A 137 14.02 -12.04 8.74
N TRP A 138 12.79 -12.53 8.69
CA TRP A 138 12.15 -12.91 7.43
C TRP A 138 11.98 -11.71 6.49
N ILE A 139 11.51 -10.56 7.00
CA ILE A 139 11.37 -9.32 6.22
C ILE A 139 12.72 -8.87 5.68
N ARG A 140 13.76 -8.80 6.53
CA ARG A 140 15.11 -8.38 6.13
C ARG A 140 15.63 -9.23 4.98
N ALA A 141 15.57 -10.55 5.12
CA ALA A 141 16.03 -11.47 4.08
C ALA A 141 15.28 -11.29 2.74
N ARG A 142 14.01 -10.86 2.79
CA ARG A 142 13.22 -10.62 1.57
C ARG A 142 13.54 -9.28 0.93
N VAL A 143 13.61 -8.21 1.71
CA VAL A 143 13.92 -6.87 1.21
C VAL A 143 15.31 -6.84 0.58
N GLU A 144 16.28 -7.56 1.14
CA GLU A 144 17.63 -7.67 0.57
C GLU A 144 17.65 -8.37 -0.80
N ARG A 145 16.76 -9.33 -1.03
CA ARG A 145 16.69 -10.11 -2.29
C ARG A 145 15.80 -9.48 -3.35
N ASP A 146 14.80 -8.70 -2.94
CA ASP A 146 13.79 -8.14 -3.83
C ASP A 146 13.64 -6.64 -3.65
N PRO A 147 14.35 -5.83 -4.46
CA PRO A 147 14.29 -4.38 -4.40
C PRO A 147 12.93 -3.80 -4.86
N ALA A 148 12.03 -4.63 -5.39
CA ALA A 148 10.68 -4.20 -5.72
C ALA A 148 9.75 -4.11 -4.50
N ILE A 149 10.16 -4.63 -3.35
CA ILE A 149 9.41 -4.50 -2.08
C ILE A 149 9.50 -3.06 -1.60
N ALA A 150 8.37 -2.34 -1.70
CA ALA A 150 8.30 -0.90 -1.42
C ALA A 150 7.64 -0.56 -0.08
N ALA A 151 6.91 -1.50 0.52
CA ALA A 151 6.18 -1.25 1.77
C ALA A 151 5.93 -2.53 2.56
N ILE A 152 5.65 -2.36 3.85
CA ILE A 152 5.26 -3.41 4.78
C ILE A 152 3.96 -2.97 5.45
N GLY A 153 2.94 -3.83 5.41
CA GLY A 153 1.69 -3.67 6.14
C GLY A 153 1.62 -4.68 7.28
N VAL A 154 1.23 -4.22 8.47
CA VAL A 154 1.11 -5.08 9.65
C VAL A 154 -0.32 -5.01 10.17
N ALA A 155 -0.94 -6.16 10.38
CA ALA A 155 -2.20 -6.31 11.07
C ALA A 155 -1.98 -6.98 12.43
N VAL A 156 -2.50 -6.35 13.47
CA VAL A 156 -2.47 -6.88 14.85
C VAL A 156 -3.89 -7.17 15.32
N PRO A 157 -4.08 -8.16 16.22
CA PRO A 157 -5.39 -8.45 16.76
C PRO A 157 -5.86 -7.37 17.74
N GLY A 158 -7.16 -7.13 17.76
CA GLY A 158 -7.83 -6.22 18.72
C GLY A 158 -7.82 -4.75 18.33
N PRO A 159 -8.49 -3.90 19.13
CA PRO A 159 -8.43 -2.46 18.98
C PRO A 159 -7.03 -1.95 19.30
N TYR A 160 -6.49 -1.08 18.46
CA TYR A 160 -5.21 -0.42 18.66
C TYR A 160 -5.42 1.02 19.11
N LEU A 161 -4.92 1.38 20.29
CA LEU A 161 -4.95 2.76 20.77
C LEU A 161 -3.76 3.53 20.21
N LYS A 162 -4.04 4.37 19.21
CA LYS A 162 -3.02 5.13 18.48
C LYS A 162 -2.18 6.06 19.38
N HIS A 163 -2.74 6.53 20.50
CA HIS A 163 -2.03 7.43 21.44
C HIS A 163 -1.03 6.70 22.33
N ASP A 164 -1.32 5.46 22.70
CA ASP A 164 -0.55 4.72 23.69
C ASP A 164 0.40 3.70 23.04
N GLY A 165 0.24 3.46 21.74
CA GLY A 165 1.06 2.52 21.00
C GLY A 165 0.81 1.04 21.33
N HIS A 166 -0.29 0.74 22.04
CA HIS A 166 -0.62 -0.60 22.50
C HIS A 166 -1.89 -1.14 21.86
N ALA A 167 -1.93 -2.46 21.61
CA ALA A 167 -3.17 -3.17 21.32
C ALA A 167 -3.94 -3.38 22.63
N VAL A 168 -5.23 -3.03 22.65
CA VAL A 168 -6.06 -3.13 23.86
C VAL A 168 -6.89 -4.41 23.81
N LEU A 169 -6.85 -5.14 24.95
CA LEU A 169 -7.75 -6.23 25.29
C LEU A 169 -7.97 -7.30 24.21
N VAL A 170 -6.96 -8.09 24.02
CA VAL A 170 -7.18 -9.42 23.48
C VAL A 170 -6.99 -10.39 24.64
N THR A 171 -8.07 -10.98 25.14
CA THR A 171 -8.00 -12.02 26.20
C THR A 171 -6.97 -13.08 25.81
N ASN A 172 -6.03 -13.40 26.70
CA ASN A 172 -4.90 -14.30 26.50
C ASN A 172 -3.80 -13.79 25.53
N MET A 173 -3.63 -12.49 25.38
CA MET A 173 -2.51 -11.85 24.67
C MET A 173 -2.00 -10.66 25.47
N GLU A 174 -1.84 -10.82 26.77
CA GLU A 174 -1.48 -9.75 27.72
C GLU A 174 -0.07 -9.20 27.50
N SER A 175 0.76 -9.94 26.77
CA SER A 175 2.14 -9.56 26.39
C SER A 175 2.26 -8.77 25.08
N TRP A 176 1.14 -8.46 24.41
CA TRP A 176 1.12 -7.73 23.13
C TRP A 176 0.91 -6.23 23.25
#